data_d632896cda869e82b2ff404d7a272ced
#
_entry.id   d632896cda869e82b2ff404d7a272ced
#
_cell.length_a   1.000
_cell.length_b   1.000
_cell.length_c   1.000
_cell.angle_alpha   90.00
_cell.angle_beta   90.00
_cell.angle_gamma   90.00
#
_symmetry.space_group_name_H-M   'P 1'
#
loop_
_entity.id
_entity.type
_entity.pdbx_description
1 polymer ?
#
loop_
_entity_poly.entity_id
_entity_poly.type
_entity_poly.pdbx_seq_one_letter_code
_entity_poly.pdbx_strand_id
1 'polypeptide(L)' 'MSNEATAANQKQILANQKQILANQKQILANQKRIEANQSKLVKVLENQKKILAKLS' A
#
# COMPACT_ATOMS: atom_id res chain seq x y z
N MET A 1 12.45 -36.11 15.36
CA MET A 1 11.15 -35.46 15.10
C MET A 1 10.32 -36.30 14.14
N SER A 2 9.03 -36.35 14.37
CA SER A 2 8.16 -37.09 13.44
C SER A 2 7.98 -36.29 12.15
N ASN A 3 7.78 -37.00 11.05
CA ASN A 3 7.50 -36.38 9.76
C ASN A 3 6.22 -35.55 9.80
N GLU A 4 5.27 -35.93 10.66
CA GLU A 4 4.00 -35.19 10.82
C GLU A 4 4.21 -33.79 11.37
N ALA A 5 5.06 -33.65 12.39
CA ALA A 5 5.36 -32.33 12.96
C ALA A 5 6.05 -31.42 11.92
N THR A 6 6.97 -32.00 11.13
CA THR A 6 7.67 -31.26 10.08
C THR A 6 6.69 -30.81 8.99
N ALA A 7 5.78 -31.70 8.57
CA ALA A 7 4.77 -31.36 7.56
C ALA A 7 3.82 -30.27 8.05
N ALA A 8 3.39 -30.35 9.33
CA ALA A 8 2.53 -29.34 9.93
C ALA A 8 3.23 -27.97 9.97
N ASN A 9 4.51 -27.94 10.35
CA ASN A 9 5.31 -26.71 10.38
C ASN A 9 5.44 -26.12 8.98
N GLN A 10 5.69 -26.94 7.96
CA GLN A 10 5.79 -26.48 6.59
C GLN A 10 4.47 -25.88 6.11
N LYS A 11 3.34 -26.47 6.45
CA LYS A 11 2.04 -25.90 6.09
C LYS A 11 1.82 -24.54 6.72
N GLN A 12 2.21 -24.37 7.99
CA GLN A 12 2.10 -23.08 8.66
C GLN A 12 2.99 -22.03 8.02
N ILE A 13 4.21 -22.39 7.67
CA ILE A 13 5.12 -21.47 6.99
C ILE A 13 4.53 -21.02 5.66
N LEU A 14 4.00 -21.95 4.87
CA LEU A 14 3.38 -21.60 3.59
C LEU A 14 2.16 -20.70 3.77
N ALA A 15 1.32 -20.97 4.77
CA ALA A 15 0.16 -20.14 5.06
C ALA A 15 0.59 -18.73 5.47
N ASN A 16 1.62 -18.61 6.30
CA ASN A 16 2.15 -17.32 6.70
C ASN A 16 2.72 -16.54 5.51
N GLN A 17 3.44 -17.22 4.62
CA GLN A 17 3.98 -16.59 3.42
C GLN A 17 2.89 -16.05 2.52
N LYS A 18 1.79 -16.78 2.37
CA LYS A 18 0.63 -16.31 1.58
C LYS A 18 0.03 -15.06 2.18
N GLN A 19 -0.10 -15.01 3.52
CA GLN A 19 -0.61 -13.83 4.20
C GLN A 19 0.32 -12.62 4.02
N ILE A 20 1.62 -12.85 4.13
CA ILE A 20 2.62 -11.78 3.92
C ILE A 20 2.49 -11.22 2.51
N LEU A 21 2.39 -12.08 1.50
CA LEU A 21 2.22 -11.63 0.12
C LEU A 21 0.94 -10.83 -0.08
N ALA A 22 -0.17 -11.29 0.53
CA ALA A 22 -1.44 -10.58 0.44
C ALA A 22 -1.34 -9.19 1.11
N ASN A 23 -0.68 -9.12 2.26
CA ASN A 23 -0.48 -7.86 2.97
C ASN A 23 0.39 -6.90 2.15
N GLN A 24 1.45 -7.41 1.52
CA GLN A 24 2.31 -6.61 0.67
C GLN A 24 1.56 -6.02 -0.52
N LYS A 25 0.66 -6.79 -1.13
CA LYS A 25 -0.18 -6.29 -2.22
C LYS A 25 -1.09 -5.15 -1.75
N GLN A 26 -1.66 -5.28 -0.55
CA GLN A 26 -2.49 -4.23 0.02
C GLN A 26 -1.69 -2.97 0.30
N ILE A 27 -0.49 -3.12 0.85
CA ILE A 27 0.41 -2.00 1.12
C ILE A 27 0.73 -1.26 -0.18
N LEU A 28 1.08 -1.99 -1.24
CA LEU A 28 1.37 -1.39 -2.54
C LEU A 28 0.17 -0.65 -3.11
N ALA A 29 -1.04 -1.23 -2.99
CA ALA A 29 -2.25 -0.57 -3.43
C ALA A 29 -2.51 0.72 -2.66
N ASN A 30 -2.31 0.70 -1.34
CA ASN A 30 -2.45 1.88 -0.50
C ASN A 30 -1.44 2.96 -0.86
N GLN A 31 -0.19 2.59 -1.15
CA GLN A 31 0.83 3.53 -1.57
C GLN A 31 0.46 4.22 -2.88
N LYS A 32 -0.12 3.48 -3.82
CA LYS A 32 -0.58 4.06 -5.08
C LYS A 32 -1.71 5.07 -4.86
N ARG A 33 -2.64 4.78 -3.93
CA ARG A 33 -3.70 5.71 -3.56
C ARG A 33 -3.14 6.98 -2.93
N ILE A 34 -2.15 6.83 -2.04
CA ILE A 34 -1.50 7.97 -1.41
C ILE A 34 -0.83 8.84 -2.46
N GLU A 35 -0.10 8.25 -3.39
CA GLU A 35 0.54 8.99 -4.48
C GLU A 35 -0.47 9.72 -5.34
N ALA A 36 -1.58 9.07 -5.68
CA ALA A 36 -2.64 9.71 -6.46
C ALA A 36 -3.27 10.87 -5.70
N ASN A 37 -3.49 10.72 -4.40
CA ASN A 37 -4.04 11.78 -3.56
C ASN A 37 -3.08 12.96 -3.45
N GLN A 38 -1.79 12.70 -3.30
CA GLN A 38 -0.77 13.74 -3.26
C GLN A 38 -0.74 14.53 -4.58
N SER A 39 -0.86 13.83 -5.70
CA SER A 39 -0.90 14.47 -7.01
C SER A 39 -2.11 15.41 -7.14
N LYS A 40 -3.27 14.98 -6.64
CA LYS A 40 -4.48 15.83 -6.62
C LYS A 40 -4.29 17.05 -5.72
N LEU A 41 -3.66 16.88 -4.57
CA LEU A 41 -3.40 17.99 -3.66
C LEU A 41 -2.48 19.03 -4.29
N VAL A 42 -1.45 18.60 -5.00
CA VAL A 42 -0.56 19.52 -5.73
C VAL A 42 -1.36 20.36 -6.73
N LYS A 43 -2.27 19.72 -7.48
CA LYS A 43 -3.12 20.43 -8.44
C LYS A 43 -4.02 21.47 -7.76
N VAL A 44 -4.59 21.11 -6.60
CA VAL A 44 -5.41 22.03 -5.83
C VAL A 44 -4.58 23.23 -5.37
N LEU A 45 -3.38 22.99 -4.87
CA LEU A 45 -2.48 24.07 -4.44
C LEU A 45 -2.10 24.99 -5.60
N GLU A 46 -1.82 24.42 -6.76
CA GLU A 46 -1.50 25.20 -7.96
C GLU A 46 -2.69 26.08 -8.37
N ASN A 47 -3.90 25.52 -8.33
CA ASN A 47 -5.11 26.29 -8.64
C ASN A 47 -5.34 27.42 -7.65
N GLN A 48 -5.11 27.16 -6.36
CA GLN A 48 -5.23 28.20 -5.33
C GLN A 48 -4.25 29.34 -5.56
N LYS A 49 -3.02 29.02 -5.94
CA LYS A 49 -2.01 30.03 -6.26
C LYS A 49 -2.45 30.89 -7.42
N LYS A 50 -3.03 30.28 -8.46
CA LYS A 50 -3.54 31.01 -9.63
C LYS A 50 -4.69 31.92 -9.25
N ILE A 51 -5.60 31.47 -8.42
CA ILE A 51 -6.74 32.27 -7.95
C ILE A 51 -6.24 33.47 -7.15
N LEU A 52 -5.32 33.24 -6.22
CA LEU A 52 -4.76 34.31 -5.39
C LEU A 52 -4.03 35.34 -6.24
N ALA A 53 -3.30 34.89 -7.26
CA ALA A 53 -2.60 35.80 -8.17
C ALA A 53 -3.59 36.69 -8.94
N LYS A 54 -4.75 36.17 -9.34
CA LYS A 54 -5.78 36.93 -10.03
C LYS A 54 -6.46 37.94 -9.13
N LEU A 55 -6.56 37.65 -7.84
CA LEU A 55 -7.24 38.52 -6.88
C LEU A 55 -6.34 39.68 -6.40
N SER A 56 -5.06 39.51 -6.51
CA SER A 56 -4.11 40.55 -6.12
C SER A 56 -3.74 41.40 -7.33
#